data_10aa15f0d757bdc8575fda232057892e
#
_entry.id   10aa15f0d757bdc8575fda232057892e
#
_cell.length_a   1.000
_cell.length_b   1.000
_cell.length_c   1.000
_cell.angle_alpha   90.00
_cell.angle_beta   90.00
_cell.angle_gamma   90.00
#
_symmetry.space_group_name_H-M   'P 1'
#
loop_
_entity.id
_entity.type
_entity.pdbx_description
1 polymer ?
#
loop_
_entity_poly.entity_id
_entity_poly.type
_entity_poly.pdbx_seq_one_letter_code
_entity_poly.pdbx_strand_id
1 'polypeptide(L)'
;MADHSCTFTAGNTLRIALSIVGLICFALASVVDAAEQHFFISIPTLTVSTEDGSLVGTTGIWAIQIDRLSEPIGLVVQFNEGSRAFGPFKGRALEPDSKEAARTAVLAACRILAEDPRTWRVTFKEISTAYLIGGPSAGGGIAVALVAAIRGVTLQPGVVMTGAITSDGRIIPVGALPTKIRAAAAAGLFTVLIPAGQARTREWDLWVLAETLGVTVIEVATLNDAYERMTGRSF
;
A
#
# COMPACT_ATOMS: atom_id res chain seq x y z
N MET A 1 -15.29 4.06 91.67
CA MET A 1 -14.39 5.00 90.95
C MET A 1 -13.41 4.13 90.20
N ALA A 2 -13.66 3.88 88.95
CA ALA A 2 -12.71 3.29 88.01
C ALA A 2 -13.14 3.75 86.60
N ASP A 3 -12.22 4.51 86.03
CA ASP A 3 -12.34 5.17 84.74
C ASP A 3 -11.92 4.15 83.64
N HIS A 4 -12.78 3.89 82.68
CA HIS A 4 -12.45 3.07 81.53
C HIS A 4 -12.44 3.97 80.30
N SER A 5 -11.26 4.43 79.94
CA SER A 5 -11.03 5.10 78.68
C SER A 5 -10.91 4.06 77.56
N CYS A 6 -11.82 4.11 76.61
CA CYS A 6 -11.83 3.31 75.41
C CYS A 6 -11.02 4.04 74.32
N THR A 7 -9.80 3.54 74.01
CA THR A 7 -9.01 4.04 72.91
C THR A 7 -9.42 3.32 71.60
N PHE A 8 -10.05 4.07 70.73
CA PHE A 8 -10.41 3.61 69.38
C PHE A 8 -9.17 3.73 68.47
N THR A 9 -8.65 2.60 68.01
CA THR A 9 -7.51 2.55 67.08
C THR A 9 -7.96 2.88 65.68
N ALA A 10 -7.62 4.08 65.22
CA ALA A 10 -7.89 4.65 63.88
C ALA A 10 -6.93 4.13 62.77
N GLY A 11 -6.35 2.92 62.95
CA GLY A 11 -5.25 2.44 62.06
C GLY A 11 -5.68 1.57 60.87
N ASN A 12 -6.87 0.92 60.92
CA ASN A 12 -7.21 -0.11 59.91
C ASN A 12 -8.05 0.39 58.72
N THR A 13 -8.81 1.44 58.89
CA THR A 13 -9.66 2.00 57.80
C THR A 13 -8.87 2.70 56.71
N LEU A 14 -7.72 3.31 57.02
CA LEU A 14 -6.89 4.03 56.07
C LEU A 14 -6.13 3.09 55.12
N ARG A 15 -5.74 1.88 55.60
CA ARG A 15 -5.02 0.90 54.76
C ARG A 15 -5.94 0.20 53.75
N ILE A 16 -7.21 -0.01 54.08
CA ILE A 16 -8.19 -0.63 53.17
C ILE A 16 -8.58 0.38 52.05
N ALA A 17 -8.73 1.65 52.40
CA ALA A 17 -9.03 2.69 51.40
C ALA A 17 -7.90 2.93 50.37
N LEU A 18 -6.64 2.84 50.80
CA LEU A 18 -5.49 2.96 49.86
C LEU A 18 -5.35 1.76 48.94
N SER A 19 -5.68 0.56 49.40
CA SER A 19 -5.63 -0.68 48.59
C SER A 19 -6.73 -0.70 47.52
N ILE A 20 -7.92 -0.18 47.83
CA ILE A 20 -9.03 -0.11 46.84
C ILE A 20 -8.78 0.97 45.77
N VAL A 21 -8.25 2.11 46.14
CA VAL A 21 -7.90 3.18 45.18
C VAL A 21 -6.74 2.73 44.28
N GLY A 22 -5.74 2.02 44.80
CA GLY A 22 -4.66 1.46 44.00
C GLY A 22 -5.16 0.41 42.98
N LEU A 23 -6.13 -0.44 43.38
CA LEU A 23 -6.70 -1.48 42.51
C LEU A 23 -7.59 -0.87 41.41
N ILE A 24 -8.33 0.20 41.69
CA ILE A 24 -9.16 0.93 40.71
C ILE A 24 -8.26 1.69 39.71
N CYS A 25 -7.17 2.31 40.15
CA CYS A 25 -6.23 2.96 39.25
C CYS A 25 -5.49 1.94 38.34
N PHE A 26 -5.24 0.71 38.80
CA PHE A 26 -4.62 -0.32 37.97
C PHE A 26 -5.60 -0.94 36.97
N ALA A 27 -6.89 -1.01 37.31
CA ALA A 27 -7.95 -1.48 36.39
C ALA A 27 -8.30 -0.45 35.30
N LEU A 28 -8.09 0.85 35.55
CA LEU A 28 -8.32 1.90 34.55
C LEU A 28 -7.13 2.11 33.60
N ALA A 29 -5.94 1.59 33.94
CA ALA A 29 -4.74 1.73 33.08
C ALA A 29 -4.67 0.67 31.95
N SER A 30 -5.63 -0.24 31.83
CA SER A 30 -5.62 -1.31 30.81
C SER A 30 -6.65 -1.13 29.69
N VAL A 31 -7.34 -0.02 29.61
CA VAL A 31 -8.02 0.40 28.38
C VAL A 31 -7.08 1.37 27.66
N VAL A 32 -5.95 0.88 27.19
CA VAL A 32 -5.28 1.48 26.07
C VAL A 32 -6.18 1.15 24.88
N ASP A 33 -7.01 2.12 24.53
CA ASP A 33 -7.70 2.16 23.25
C ASP A 33 -6.60 1.91 22.20
N ALA A 34 -6.65 0.77 21.52
CA ALA A 34 -5.70 0.47 20.46
C ALA A 34 -6.02 1.47 19.34
N ALA A 35 -5.37 2.62 19.38
CA ALA A 35 -5.56 3.69 18.43
C ALA A 35 -5.45 3.10 17.02
N GLU A 36 -6.44 3.36 16.18
CA GLU A 36 -6.38 2.98 14.77
C GLU A 36 -5.08 3.55 14.17
N GLN A 37 -4.27 2.68 13.60
CA GLN A 37 -3.02 3.09 12.96
C GLN A 37 -3.31 3.47 11.51
N HIS A 38 -2.87 4.65 11.11
CA HIS A 38 -3.04 5.15 9.75
C HIS A 38 -1.70 5.26 9.05
N PHE A 39 -1.62 4.69 7.84
CA PHE A 39 -0.44 4.77 7.00
C PHE A 39 -0.82 5.39 5.66
N PHE A 40 0.08 6.21 5.11
CA PHE A 40 -0.11 6.85 3.82
C PHE A 40 1.12 6.65 2.95
N ILE A 41 0.91 6.30 1.70
CA ILE A 41 1.97 6.18 0.72
C ILE A 41 1.43 6.55 -0.67
N SER A 42 2.32 6.98 -1.54
CA SER A 42 2.00 7.15 -2.97
C SER A 42 3.07 6.50 -3.83
N ILE A 43 2.64 5.95 -4.97
CA ILE A 43 3.53 5.35 -5.95
C ILE A 43 3.26 5.90 -7.35
N PRO A 44 4.31 6.09 -8.16
CA PRO A 44 4.13 6.29 -9.59
C PRO A 44 3.64 5.00 -10.25
N THR A 45 2.82 5.16 -11.28
CA THR A 45 2.32 4.05 -12.10
C THR A 45 2.45 4.35 -13.58
N LEU A 46 2.51 3.29 -14.38
CA LEU A 46 2.59 3.36 -15.83
C LEU A 46 1.28 2.85 -16.43
N THR A 47 0.60 3.71 -17.15
CA THR A 47 -0.65 3.39 -17.84
C THR A 47 -0.49 3.52 -19.34
N VAL A 48 -1.37 2.85 -20.10
CA VAL A 48 -1.41 2.94 -21.56
C VAL A 48 -2.85 3.15 -21.96
N SER A 49 -3.07 4.13 -22.81
CA SER A 49 -4.34 4.39 -23.48
C SER A 49 -4.20 4.23 -25.00
N THR A 50 -5.32 4.11 -25.70
CA THR A 50 -5.34 4.16 -27.16
C THR A 50 -5.88 5.52 -27.56
N GLU A 51 -5.08 6.29 -28.29
CA GLU A 51 -5.44 7.59 -28.85
C GLU A 51 -5.21 7.53 -30.36
N ASP A 52 -6.24 7.83 -31.13
CA ASP A 52 -6.22 7.79 -32.61
C ASP A 52 -5.65 6.48 -33.20
N GLY A 53 -5.97 5.34 -32.55
CA GLY A 53 -5.49 4.02 -32.96
C GLY A 53 -4.04 3.68 -32.54
N SER A 54 -3.35 4.58 -31.86
CA SER A 54 -1.98 4.40 -31.38
C SER A 54 -1.94 4.21 -29.86
N LEU A 55 -1.02 3.39 -29.36
CA LEU A 55 -0.79 3.23 -27.92
C LEU A 55 0.01 4.43 -27.39
N VAL A 56 -0.57 5.13 -26.44
CA VAL A 56 0.05 6.25 -25.72
C VAL A 56 0.29 5.85 -24.27
N GLY A 57 1.54 5.96 -23.85
CA GLY A 57 1.92 5.71 -22.46
C GLY A 57 1.86 6.99 -21.63
N THR A 58 1.32 6.89 -20.44
CA THR A 58 1.28 7.98 -19.47
C THR A 58 1.69 7.51 -18.10
N THR A 59 2.00 8.44 -17.21
CA THR A 59 2.25 8.17 -15.81
C THR A 59 1.09 8.66 -14.96
N GLY A 60 0.83 7.95 -13.89
CA GLY A 60 -0.13 8.34 -12.86
C GLY A 60 0.48 8.17 -11.47
N ILE A 61 -0.32 8.47 -10.47
CA ILE A 61 0.03 8.25 -9.06
C ILE A 61 -1.14 7.53 -8.41
N TRP A 62 -0.85 6.43 -7.71
CA TRP A 62 -1.79 5.87 -6.76
C TRP A 62 -1.43 6.37 -5.36
N ALA A 63 -2.35 7.12 -4.75
CA ALA A 63 -2.31 7.48 -3.35
C ALA A 63 -3.09 6.42 -2.56
N ILE A 64 -2.47 5.89 -1.52
CA ILE A 64 -2.96 4.74 -0.75
C ILE A 64 -2.99 5.15 0.72
N GLN A 65 -4.13 4.97 1.35
CA GLN A 65 -4.31 5.06 2.79
C GLN A 65 -4.62 3.67 3.33
N ILE A 66 -3.96 3.28 4.41
CA ILE A 66 -4.18 2.01 5.10
C ILE A 66 -4.57 2.34 6.53
N ASP A 67 -5.74 1.88 6.94
CA ASP A 67 -6.21 1.97 8.32
C ASP A 67 -6.18 0.56 8.91
N ARG A 68 -5.38 0.38 9.95
CA ARG A 68 -5.40 -0.86 10.75
C ARG A 68 -6.47 -0.74 11.81
N LEU A 69 -7.41 -1.67 11.77
CA LEU A 69 -8.55 -1.73 12.67
C LEU A 69 -8.20 -2.58 13.89
N SER A 70 -8.69 -2.19 15.05
CA SER A 70 -8.54 -2.94 16.30
C SER A 70 -9.26 -4.28 16.27
N GLU A 71 -10.37 -4.37 15.52
CA GLU A 71 -11.21 -5.55 15.40
C GLU A 71 -11.32 -6.02 13.95
N PRO A 72 -11.33 -7.33 13.68
CA PRO A 72 -11.47 -7.86 12.33
C PRO A 72 -12.93 -7.75 11.86
N ILE A 73 -13.21 -6.81 10.96
CA ILE A 73 -14.54 -6.63 10.35
C ILE A 73 -14.65 -7.21 8.93
N GLY A 74 -13.53 -7.70 8.38
CA GLY A 74 -13.39 -8.13 7.00
C GLY A 74 -12.51 -7.17 6.20
N LEU A 75 -11.90 -7.66 5.12
CA LEU A 75 -11.11 -6.82 4.23
C LEU A 75 -11.98 -5.77 3.56
N VAL A 76 -11.72 -4.51 3.82
CA VAL A 76 -12.39 -3.38 3.20
C VAL A 76 -11.44 -2.69 2.22
N VAL A 77 -11.79 -2.73 0.93
CA VAL A 77 -11.05 -2.02 -0.13
C VAL A 77 -11.97 -0.99 -0.79
N GLN A 78 -11.60 0.26 -0.67
CA GLN A 78 -12.36 1.40 -1.16
C GLN A 78 -11.60 2.11 -2.29
N PHE A 79 -12.35 2.59 -3.28
CA PHE A 79 -11.80 3.36 -4.39
C PHE A 79 -12.44 4.75 -4.40
N ASN A 80 -11.61 5.77 -4.20
CA ASN A 80 -12.06 7.15 -4.30
C ASN A 80 -12.02 7.57 -5.78
N GLU A 81 -13.07 7.23 -6.51
CA GLU A 81 -13.29 7.67 -7.88
C GLU A 81 -13.79 9.11 -7.84
N GLY A 82 -13.08 10.02 -8.52
CA GLY A 82 -13.42 11.44 -8.49
C GLY A 82 -14.87 11.71 -8.87
N SER A 83 -15.48 12.66 -8.19
CA SER A 83 -16.88 13.06 -8.42
C SER A 83 -17.12 13.48 -9.88
N ARG A 84 -18.14 12.91 -10.52
CA ARG A 84 -18.59 13.28 -11.87
C ARG A 84 -19.20 14.70 -11.95
N ALA A 85 -19.23 15.45 -10.86
CA ALA A 85 -20.14 16.58 -10.70
C ALA A 85 -19.63 17.94 -11.18
N PHE A 86 -18.34 18.19 -11.35
CA PHE A 86 -17.86 19.54 -11.63
C PHE A 86 -16.76 19.61 -12.68
N GLY A 87 -17.13 20.15 -13.86
CA GLY A 87 -16.22 20.67 -14.86
C GLY A 87 -15.59 19.65 -15.82
N PRO A 88 -14.59 20.07 -16.62
CA PRO A 88 -13.96 19.23 -17.65
C PRO A 88 -13.14 18.05 -17.09
N PHE A 89 -12.92 18.01 -15.79
CA PHE A 89 -12.34 16.87 -15.08
C PHE A 89 -13.44 15.88 -14.71
N LYS A 90 -14.01 15.21 -15.72
CA LYS A 90 -14.87 14.06 -15.49
C LYS A 90 -14.11 13.06 -14.62
N GLY A 91 -14.76 12.62 -13.53
CA GLY A 91 -14.18 11.61 -12.64
C GLY A 91 -13.72 10.40 -13.45
N ARG A 92 -12.53 9.94 -13.14
CA ARG A 92 -11.89 8.82 -13.82
C ARG A 92 -12.47 7.54 -13.27
N ALA A 93 -12.84 6.65 -14.16
CA ALA A 93 -13.32 5.34 -13.77
C ALA A 93 -12.15 4.36 -13.77
N LEU A 94 -12.04 3.61 -12.67
CA LEU A 94 -11.20 2.43 -12.60
C LEU A 94 -11.96 1.23 -13.16
N GLU A 95 -11.37 0.55 -14.11
CA GLU A 95 -11.94 -0.69 -14.63
C GLU A 95 -11.97 -1.79 -13.54
N PRO A 96 -12.87 -2.77 -13.68
CA PRO A 96 -12.99 -3.84 -12.68
C PRO A 96 -11.71 -4.62 -12.44
N ASP A 97 -10.90 -4.86 -13.47
CA ASP A 97 -9.63 -5.56 -13.38
C ASP A 97 -8.55 -4.78 -12.62
N SER A 98 -8.51 -3.45 -12.73
CA SER A 98 -7.66 -2.59 -11.89
C SER A 98 -8.06 -2.64 -10.42
N LYS A 99 -9.36 -2.67 -10.13
CA LYS A 99 -9.88 -2.81 -8.77
C LYS A 99 -9.56 -4.18 -8.18
N GLU A 100 -9.68 -5.23 -8.99
CA GLU A 100 -9.32 -6.59 -8.57
C GLU A 100 -7.82 -6.74 -8.34
N ALA A 101 -6.99 -6.13 -9.20
CA ALA A 101 -5.54 -6.11 -9.01
C ALA A 101 -5.15 -5.42 -7.69
N ALA A 102 -5.80 -4.31 -7.33
CA ALA A 102 -5.57 -3.64 -6.06
C ALA A 102 -5.97 -4.53 -4.86
N ARG A 103 -7.10 -5.25 -4.92
CA ARG A 103 -7.49 -6.23 -3.88
C ARG A 103 -6.49 -7.36 -3.75
N THR A 104 -6.04 -7.92 -4.88
CA THR A 104 -5.03 -8.97 -4.91
C THR A 104 -3.70 -8.48 -4.31
N ALA A 105 -3.31 -7.23 -4.59
CA ALA A 105 -2.13 -6.61 -4.01
C ALA A 105 -2.22 -6.48 -2.48
N VAL A 106 -3.39 -6.12 -1.94
CA VAL A 106 -3.63 -6.09 -0.48
C VAL A 106 -3.46 -7.48 0.12
N LEU A 107 -4.06 -8.51 -0.48
CA LEU A 107 -3.93 -9.88 0.01
C LEU A 107 -2.48 -10.38 -0.03
N ALA A 108 -1.72 -10.06 -1.10
CA ALA A 108 -0.31 -10.40 -1.21
C ALA A 108 0.53 -9.68 -0.13
N ALA A 109 0.26 -8.39 0.13
CA ALA A 109 0.93 -7.62 1.16
C ALA A 109 0.64 -8.17 2.57
N CYS A 110 -0.63 -8.46 2.89
CA CYS A 110 -1.01 -9.07 4.17
C CYS A 110 -0.31 -10.42 4.37
N ARG A 111 -0.30 -11.25 3.33
CA ARG A 111 0.33 -12.58 3.40
C ARG A 111 1.81 -12.50 3.72
N ILE A 112 2.56 -11.63 3.04
CA ILE A 112 4.01 -11.52 3.25
C ILE A 112 4.35 -10.88 4.60
N LEU A 113 3.48 -10.01 5.11
CA LEU A 113 3.59 -9.41 6.44
C LEU A 113 3.10 -10.33 7.56
N ALA A 114 2.51 -11.49 7.23
CA ALA A 114 1.83 -12.38 8.15
C ALA A 114 0.71 -11.69 8.96
N GLU A 115 -0.02 -10.76 8.32
CA GLU A 115 -1.13 -10.02 8.91
C GLU A 115 -2.50 -10.55 8.47
N ASP A 116 -3.50 -10.35 9.31
CA ASP A 116 -4.89 -10.72 8.99
C ASP A 116 -5.51 -9.63 8.09
N PRO A 117 -5.85 -9.92 6.83
CA PRO A 117 -6.44 -8.93 5.94
C PRO A 117 -7.79 -8.38 6.43
N ARG A 118 -8.48 -9.07 7.36
CA ARG A 118 -9.76 -8.63 7.92
C ARG A 118 -9.61 -7.42 8.84
N THR A 119 -8.39 -7.10 9.28
CA THR A 119 -8.08 -5.92 10.08
C THR A 119 -7.63 -4.73 9.24
N TRP A 120 -7.70 -4.82 7.91
CA TRP A 120 -7.28 -3.75 7.01
C TRP A 120 -8.47 -3.09 6.33
N ARG A 121 -8.49 -1.75 6.38
CA ARG A 121 -9.26 -0.90 5.47
C ARG A 121 -8.27 -0.15 4.59
N VAL A 122 -8.34 -0.36 3.28
CA VAL A 122 -7.43 0.28 2.33
C VAL A 122 -8.21 1.15 1.36
N THR A 123 -7.88 2.42 1.31
CA THR A 123 -8.50 3.39 0.39
C THR A 123 -7.51 3.81 -0.67
N PHE A 124 -7.91 3.65 -1.92
CA PHE A 124 -7.13 3.99 -3.09
C PHE A 124 -7.68 5.21 -3.78
N LYS A 125 -6.79 6.11 -4.20
CA LYS A 125 -7.09 7.22 -5.10
C LYS A 125 -6.07 7.24 -6.21
N GLU A 126 -6.55 7.14 -7.44
CA GLU A 126 -5.72 7.26 -8.63
C GLU A 126 -5.76 8.69 -9.18
N ILE A 127 -4.60 9.21 -9.53
CA ILE A 127 -4.39 10.57 -10.04
C ILE A 127 -3.56 10.44 -11.32
N SER A 128 -4.20 10.58 -12.47
CA SER A 128 -3.52 10.56 -13.77
C SER A 128 -4.24 11.45 -14.78
N THR A 129 -3.66 11.62 -15.94
CA THR A 129 -4.29 12.31 -17.08
C THR A 129 -5.17 11.38 -17.91
N ALA A 130 -5.04 10.06 -17.77
CA ALA A 130 -5.86 9.08 -18.49
C ALA A 130 -7.34 9.16 -18.09
N TYR A 131 -8.25 9.04 -19.05
CA TYR A 131 -9.70 9.06 -18.79
C TYR A 131 -10.22 7.77 -18.17
N LEU A 132 -9.70 6.65 -18.61
CA LEU A 132 -10.03 5.31 -18.14
C LEU A 132 -8.73 4.59 -17.79
N ILE A 133 -8.70 3.93 -16.63
CA ILE A 133 -7.54 3.21 -16.14
C ILE A 133 -7.93 1.76 -15.98
N GLY A 134 -7.30 0.96 -16.81
CA GLY A 134 -7.55 -0.47 -16.89
C GLY A 134 -6.27 -1.28 -16.73
N GLY A 135 -6.48 -2.57 -16.55
CA GLY A 135 -5.44 -3.57 -16.47
C GLY A 135 -4.85 -3.81 -15.09
N PRO A 136 -4.34 -5.01 -14.85
CA PRO A 136 -3.84 -5.44 -13.55
C PRO A 136 -2.39 -4.98 -13.28
N SER A 137 -1.78 -4.23 -14.19
CA SER A 137 -0.32 -4.01 -14.23
C SER A 137 0.26 -3.12 -13.12
N ALA A 138 -0.59 -2.45 -12.32
CA ALA A 138 -0.15 -1.70 -11.15
C ALA A 138 -0.04 -2.56 -9.88
N GLY A 139 -0.57 -3.79 -9.89
CA GLY A 139 -0.72 -4.63 -8.70
C GLY A 139 0.57 -4.90 -7.96
N GLY A 140 1.66 -5.19 -8.67
CA GLY A 140 2.98 -5.41 -8.06
C GLY A 140 3.50 -4.18 -7.32
N GLY A 141 3.43 -3.01 -7.95
CA GLY A 141 3.83 -1.75 -7.32
C GLY A 141 2.98 -1.38 -6.11
N ILE A 142 1.65 -1.60 -6.21
CA ILE A 142 0.73 -1.40 -5.09
C ILE A 142 1.12 -2.30 -3.90
N ALA A 143 1.40 -3.58 -4.13
CA ALA A 143 1.78 -4.51 -3.07
C ALA A 143 3.08 -4.07 -2.38
N VAL A 144 4.10 -3.66 -3.14
CA VAL A 144 5.34 -3.10 -2.59
C VAL A 144 5.05 -1.88 -1.73
N ALA A 145 4.22 -0.96 -2.21
CA ALA A 145 3.88 0.26 -1.48
C ALA A 145 3.18 -0.05 -0.15
N LEU A 146 2.22 -0.98 -0.13
CA LEU A 146 1.54 -1.41 1.08
C LEU A 146 2.51 -1.96 2.12
N VAL A 147 3.43 -2.85 1.70
CA VAL A 147 4.46 -3.41 2.58
C VAL A 147 5.40 -2.31 3.11
N ALA A 148 5.84 -1.40 2.23
CA ALA A 148 6.73 -0.31 2.60
C ALA A 148 6.08 0.63 3.61
N ALA A 149 4.81 1.00 3.41
CA ALA A 149 4.05 1.85 4.33
C ALA A 149 3.96 1.24 5.73
N ILE A 150 3.55 -0.03 5.82
CA ILE A 150 3.41 -0.74 7.11
C ILE A 150 4.76 -0.88 7.84
N ARG A 151 5.84 -1.06 7.08
CA ARG A 151 7.20 -1.14 7.65
C ARG A 151 7.85 0.23 7.93
N GLY A 152 7.19 1.33 7.58
CA GLY A 152 7.74 2.67 7.72
C GLY A 152 8.97 2.91 6.83
N VAL A 153 9.05 2.24 5.67
CA VAL A 153 10.16 2.34 4.73
C VAL A 153 9.75 3.22 3.54
N THR A 154 10.62 4.12 3.14
CA THR A 154 10.41 4.98 1.96
C THR A 154 10.78 4.25 0.68
N LEU A 155 10.07 4.53 -0.40
CA LEU A 155 10.42 4.07 -1.74
C LEU A 155 11.56 4.91 -2.30
N GLN A 156 12.43 4.29 -3.09
CA GLN A 156 13.51 5.01 -3.77
C GLN A 156 12.93 5.94 -4.84
N PRO A 157 13.40 7.19 -4.92
CA PRO A 157 12.97 8.12 -5.96
C PRO A 157 13.40 7.64 -7.35
N GLY A 158 12.58 7.93 -8.36
CA GLY A 158 12.89 7.58 -9.76
C GLY A 158 12.70 6.10 -10.10
N VAL A 159 12.21 5.28 -9.17
CA VAL A 159 11.87 3.87 -9.41
C VAL A 159 10.37 3.73 -9.64
N VAL A 160 10.00 2.99 -10.66
CA VAL A 160 8.62 2.62 -10.95
C VAL A 160 8.53 1.14 -11.31
N MET A 161 7.40 0.54 -11.04
CA MET A 161 7.13 -0.85 -11.38
C MET A 161 5.89 -0.99 -12.25
N THR A 162 5.95 -1.89 -13.22
CA THR A 162 4.77 -2.42 -13.91
C THR A 162 4.82 -3.94 -13.89
N GLY A 163 3.76 -4.56 -13.38
CA GLY A 163 3.65 -6.01 -13.23
C GLY A 163 2.36 -6.35 -12.49
N ALA A 164 1.62 -7.33 -12.95
CA ALA A 164 0.51 -7.86 -12.19
C ALA A 164 1.04 -8.76 -11.06
N ILE A 165 0.23 -8.98 -10.03
CA ILE A 165 0.63 -9.79 -8.87
C ILE A 165 -0.43 -10.84 -8.57
N THR A 166 0.01 -12.00 -8.10
CA THR A 166 -0.85 -13.04 -7.54
C THR A 166 -0.92 -12.90 -6.02
N SER A 167 -1.95 -13.44 -5.39
CA SER A 167 -2.11 -13.37 -3.93
C SER A 167 -1.02 -14.10 -3.15
N ASP A 168 -0.23 -14.97 -3.80
CA ASP A 168 0.96 -15.61 -3.23
C ASP A 168 2.26 -14.82 -3.47
N GLY A 169 2.16 -13.62 -4.06
CA GLY A 169 3.27 -12.67 -4.19
C GLY A 169 4.15 -12.87 -5.43
N ARG A 170 3.71 -13.67 -6.43
CA ARG A 170 4.43 -13.78 -7.72
C ARG A 170 4.09 -12.61 -8.63
N ILE A 171 5.09 -12.06 -9.27
CA ILE A 171 4.93 -11.03 -10.30
C ILE A 171 4.70 -11.73 -11.65
N ILE A 172 3.63 -11.35 -12.33
CA ILE A 172 3.21 -11.99 -13.58
C ILE A 172 3.20 -11.02 -14.76
N PRO A 173 3.31 -11.53 -16.00
CA PRO A 173 3.48 -10.75 -17.21
C PRO A 173 2.36 -9.72 -17.45
N VAL A 174 2.76 -8.62 -18.10
CA VAL A 174 1.86 -7.53 -18.52
C VAL A 174 2.15 -7.07 -19.94
N GLY A 175 1.23 -6.35 -20.55
CA GLY A 175 1.35 -5.85 -21.92
C GLY A 175 1.98 -4.45 -22.03
N ALA A 176 2.25 -4.07 -23.28
CA ALA A 176 2.67 -2.74 -23.71
C ALA A 176 3.95 -2.20 -23.02
N LEU A 177 4.90 -3.08 -22.69
CA LEU A 177 6.11 -2.71 -21.97
C LEU A 177 6.95 -1.64 -22.71
N PRO A 178 7.18 -1.70 -24.03
CA PRO A 178 7.93 -0.66 -24.71
C PRO A 178 7.32 0.73 -24.54
N THR A 179 5.99 0.85 -24.62
CA THR A 179 5.24 2.10 -24.47
C THR A 179 5.35 2.62 -23.03
N LYS A 180 5.26 1.72 -22.04
CA LYS A 180 5.40 2.06 -20.63
C LYS A 180 6.80 2.56 -20.27
N ILE A 181 7.85 1.94 -20.82
CA ILE A 181 9.25 2.37 -20.61
C ILE A 181 9.48 3.75 -21.19
N ARG A 182 8.93 4.04 -22.38
CA ARG A 182 8.99 5.40 -22.97
C ARG A 182 8.29 6.43 -22.08
N ALA A 183 7.13 6.09 -21.53
CA ALA A 183 6.41 6.95 -20.59
C ALA A 183 7.20 7.20 -19.30
N ALA A 184 7.85 6.17 -18.75
CA ALA A 184 8.71 6.28 -17.58
C ALA A 184 9.88 7.25 -17.87
N ALA A 185 10.59 7.07 -18.98
CA ALA A 185 11.69 7.94 -19.39
C ALA A 185 11.24 9.41 -19.54
N ALA A 186 10.11 9.63 -20.20
CA ALA A 186 9.55 10.98 -20.40
C ALA A 186 9.16 11.66 -19.07
N ALA A 187 8.82 10.87 -18.05
CA ALA A 187 8.47 11.35 -16.71
C ALA A 187 9.68 11.46 -15.76
N GLY A 188 10.91 11.19 -16.23
CA GLY A 188 12.11 11.22 -15.38
C GLY A 188 12.21 10.07 -14.40
N LEU A 189 11.56 8.93 -14.70
CA LEU A 189 11.67 7.70 -13.92
C LEU A 189 12.78 6.83 -14.54
N PHE A 190 13.89 6.70 -13.82
CA PHE A 190 15.13 6.14 -14.39
C PHE A 190 15.29 4.64 -14.18
N THR A 191 14.49 4.04 -13.30
CA THR A 191 14.51 2.60 -13.06
C THR A 191 13.10 2.04 -13.19
N VAL A 192 12.93 1.08 -14.10
CA VAL A 192 11.64 0.42 -14.37
C VAL A 192 11.74 -1.05 -14.03
N LEU A 193 10.97 -1.50 -13.04
CA LEU A 193 10.84 -2.91 -12.72
C LEU A 193 9.75 -3.53 -13.58
N ILE A 194 10.07 -4.68 -14.17
CA ILE A 194 9.17 -5.44 -15.05
C ILE A 194 9.13 -6.91 -14.61
N PRO A 195 8.10 -7.68 -15.00
CA PRO A 195 8.05 -9.12 -14.73
C PRO A 195 9.21 -9.87 -15.37
N ALA A 196 9.72 -10.86 -14.64
CA ALA A 196 10.80 -11.74 -15.14
C ALA A 196 10.43 -12.42 -16.45
N GLY A 197 11.40 -12.52 -17.36
CA GLY A 197 11.26 -13.13 -18.69
C GLY A 197 10.62 -12.22 -19.75
N GLN A 198 10.34 -10.95 -19.44
CA GLN A 198 9.75 -10.02 -20.40
C GLN A 198 10.72 -9.00 -20.99
N ALA A 199 11.96 -8.90 -20.51
CA ALA A 199 12.92 -7.94 -21.05
C ALA A 199 13.29 -8.21 -22.51
N ARG A 200 13.34 -9.48 -22.89
CA ARG A 200 13.61 -9.88 -24.29
C ARG A 200 12.59 -10.89 -24.77
N THR A 201 11.88 -10.57 -25.82
CA THR A 201 10.90 -11.42 -26.49
C THR A 201 11.15 -11.45 -28.00
N ARG A 202 10.27 -12.07 -28.78
CA ARG A 202 10.30 -11.98 -30.25
C ARG A 202 9.88 -10.60 -30.76
N GLU A 203 9.16 -9.85 -29.98
CA GLU A 203 8.55 -8.55 -30.37
C GLU A 203 9.44 -7.36 -29.97
N TRP A 204 10.24 -7.49 -28.90
CA TRP A 204 11.07 -6.41 -28.38
C TRP A 204 12.30 -6.89 -27.61
N ASP A 205 13.30 -6.00 -27.57
CA ASP A 205 14.42 -6.04 -26.64
C ASP A 205 14.38 -4.77 -25.79
N LEU A 206 13.94 -4.91 -24.54
CA LEU A 206 13.75 -3.76 -23.65
C LEU A 206 15.06 -3.21 -23.09
N TRP A 207 16.14 -4.01 -23.07
CA TRP A 207 17.45 -3.52 -22.64
C TRP A 207 18.01 -2.54 -23.68
N VAL A 208 17.91 -2.88 -24.97
CA VAL A 208 18.32 -1.97 -26.06
C VAL A 208 17.46 -0.69 -26.04
N LEU A 209 16.15 -0.84 -25.84
CA LEU A 209 15.26 0.32 -25.73
C LEU A 209 15.63 1.21 -24.53
N ALA A 210 15.87 0.59 -23.38
CA ALA A 210 16.20 1.28 -22.13
C ALA A 210 17.52 2.06 -22.25
N GLU A 211 18.53 1.46 -22.87
CA GLU A 211 19.81 2.13 -23.14
C GLU A 211 19.62 3.40 -23.98
N THR A 212 18.80 3.35 -25.04
CA THR A 212 18.53 4.53 -25.89
C THR A 212 17.78 5.64 -25.17
N LEU A 213 17.07 5.32 -24.07
CA LEU A 213 16.26 6.24 -23.30
C LEU A 213 16.94 6.68 -21.99
N GLY A 214 18.12 6.16 -21.66
CA GLY A 214 18.79 6.44 -20.39
C GLY A 214 18.05 5.86 -19.17
N VAL A 215 17.35 4.73 -19.33
CA VAL A 215 16.56 4.07 -18.28
C VAL A 215 17.19 2.71 -17.97
N THR A 216 17.11 2.29 -16.72
CA THR A 216 17.49 0.94 -16.31
C THR A 216 16.24 0.07 -16.21
N VAL A 217 16.23 -1.07 -16.91
CA VAL A 217 15.17 -2.09 -16.80
C VAL A 217 15.67 -3.25 -15.97
N ILE A 218 14.90 -3.64 -14.95
CA ILE A 218 15.22 -4.74 -14.04
C ILE A 218 14.03 -5.70 -13.99
N GLU A 219 14.31 -6.98 -14.21
CA GLU A 219 13.32 -8.05 -14.07
C GLU A 219 13.17 -8.46 -12.60
N VAL A 220 11.92 -8.67 -12.17
CA VAL A 220 11.56 -9.15 -10.84
C VAL A 220 10.53 -10.28 -10.95
N ALA A 221 10.66 -11.30 -10.14
CA ALA A 221 9.79 -12.47 -10.16
C ALA A 221 8.81 -12.50 -8.97
N THR A 222 9.18 -11.87 -7.86
CA THR A 222 8.43 -11.92 -6.60
C THR A 222 8.24 -10.55 -5.98
N LEU A 223 7.30 -10.46 -5.05
CA LEU A 223 7.09 -9.27 -4.23
C LEU A 223 8.34 -8.90 -3.43
N ASN A 224 9.09 -9.89 -2.93
CA ASN A 224 10.35 -9.66 -2.22
C ASN A 224 11.39 -8.99 -3.12
N ASP A 225 11.62 -9.54 -4.34
CA ASP A 225 12.55 -8.95 -5.28
C ASP A 225 12.18 -7.50 -5.61
N ALA A 226 10.89 -7.27 -5.87
CA ALA A 226 10.37 -5.94 -6.18
C ALA A 226 10.54 -4.97 -4.98
N TYR A 227 10.24 -5.44 -3.77
CA TYR A 227 10.40 -4.66 -2.54
C TYR A 227 11.85 -4.23 -2.33
N GLU A 228 12.81 -5.14 -2.43
CA GLU A 228 14.23 -4.82 -2.30
C GLU A 228 14.69 -3.78 -3.33
N ARG A 229 14.26 -3.92 -4.58
CA ARG A 229 14.61 -2.98 -5.65
C ARG A 229 13.96 -1.61 -5.49
N MET A 230 12.73 -1.55 -4.99
CA MET A 230 12.01 -0.28 -4.82
C MET A 230 12.36 0.44 -3.52
N THR A 231 12.88 -0.25 -2.51
CA THR A 231 13.18 0.34 -1.20
C THR A 231 14.67 0.39 -0.87
N GLY A 232 15.49 -0.45 -1.50
CA GLY A 232 16.89 -0.66 -1.12
C GLY A 232 17.05 -1.39 0.21
N ARG A 233 16.00 -2.06 0.71
CA ARG A 233 16.00 -2.80 1.97
C ARG A 233 15.63 -4.26 1.71
N SER A 234 16.33 -5.17 2.37
CA SER A 234 15.94 -6.58 2.37
C SER A 234 14.59 -6.76 3.08
N PHE A 235 13.90 -7.80 2.67
CA PHE A 235 12.61 -8.16 3.26
C PHE A 235 12.75 -8.78 4.65
#